data_ba0e14ef99f1db1f74ff607834034777
#
_entry.id   ba0e14ef99f1db1f74ff607834034777
#
_cell.length_a   1.000
_cell.length_b   1.000
_cell.length_c   1.000
_cell.angle_alpha   90.00
_cell.angle_beta   90.00
_cell.angle_gamma   90.00
#
_symmetry.space_group_name_H-M   'P 1'
#
loop_
_entity.id
_entity.type
_entity.pdbx_description
1 polymer ?
#
loop_
_entity_poly.entity_id
_entity_poly.type
_entity_poly.pdbx_seq_one_letter_code
_entity_poly.pdbx_strand_id
1 'polypeptide(L)'
;MFSFCTDPSTLPDWQWMACYLTTGKHMSIYWSVLTVFLLLAITAPTALAFGFAGASAARSRIAPVSWIGRGYIAIVRGVPDIAFFLFFVIALDQAIEYLRHRALCPDYSEPVRQGNDFVVCAAAKMPLGNAPQWIHETYGFGLAVLTFAIVFGAFAANVLFGAMRAVPKGRLETAEAYGMTPRQTFWRVMVPQMWVFALPGLSNLWMVLIKATPLLFLLGVEDNVYWARELGGTKTSRFTDYPHGDWRMWYFLALLVFYLMFTRASEIVLDRLMVRLTRGQATTGGEAQRKAAA
;
A
#
# COMPACT_ATOMS: atom_id res chain seq x y z
N MET A 1 4.11 -22.88 23.24
CA MET A 1 3.05 -22.95 24.25
C MET A 1 3.70 -23.38 25.55
N PHE A 2 3.39 -22.77 26.69
CA PHE A 2 4.00 -23.11 27.96
C PHE A 2 3.47 -24.46 28.47
N SER A 3 4.27 -25.20 29.27
CA SER A 3 3.90 -26.52 29.77
C SER A 3 2.67 -26.53 30.70
N PHE A 4 2.34 -25.38 31.30
CA PHE A 4 1.20 -25.22 32.19
C PHE A 4 -0.12 -24.91 31.48
N CYS A 5 -0.11 -24.73 30.16
CA CYS A 5 -1.32 -24.39 29.37
C CYS A 5 -2.16 -25.60 28.99
N THR A 6 -2.05 -26.74 29.67
CA THR A 6 -2.80 -27.99 29.34
C THR A 6 -4.28 -27.93 29.74
N ASP A 7 -4.59 -27.24 30.85
CA ASP A 7 -5.96 -27.07 31.33
C ASP A 7 -6.23 -25.61 31.70
N PRO A 8 -6.76 -24.82 30.76
CA PRO A 8 -7.01 -23.40 30.96
C PRO A 8 -8.02 -23.07 32.08
N SER A 9 -8.92 -24.01 32.40
CA SER A 9 -9.99 -23.78 33.38
C SER A 9 -9.50 -23.68 34.83
N THR A 10 -8.31 -24.20 35.13
CA THR A 10 -7.72 -24.28 36.47
C THR A 10 -6.66 -23.21 36.70
N LEU A 11 -6.32 -22.42 35.70
CA LEU A 11 -5.22 -21.46 35.73
C LEU A 11 -5.60 -20.15 36.43
N PRO A 12 -4.69 -19.54 37.22
CA PRO A 12 -4.85 -18.18 37.68
C PRO A 12 -4.84 -17.20 36.51
N ASP A 13 -5.49 -16.06 36.67
CA ASP A 13 -5.79 -15.07 35.60
C ASP A 13 -4.56 -14.70 34.75
N TRP A 14 -3.40 -14.49 35.38
CA TRP A 14 -2.19 -14.10 34.64
C TRP A 14 -1.62 -15.25 33.79
N GLN A 15 -1.69 -16.49 34.25
CA GLN A 15 -1.27 -17.67 33.48
C GLN A 15 -2.26 -17.94 32.35
N TRP A 16 -3.56 -17.83 32.65
CA TRP A 16 -4.60 -17.93 31.64
C TRP A 16 -4.36 -16.91 30.51
N MET A 17 -4.10 -15.64 30.85
CA MET A 17 -3.81 -14.60 29.86
C MET A 17 -2.53 -14.90 29.07
N ALA A 18 -1.47 -15.37 29.72
CA ALA A 18 -0.22 -15.76 29.04
C ALA A 18 -0.44 -16.91 28.05
N CYS A 19 -1.22 -17.92 28.44
CA CYS A 19 -1.60 -19.03 27.57
C CYS A 19 -2.49 -18.56 26.40
N TYR A 20 -3.47 -17.72 26.68
CA TYR A 20 -4.36 -17.15 25.68
C TYR A 20 -3.58 -16.35 24.61
N LEU A 21 -2.68 -15.47 25.02
CA LEU A 21 -1.84 -14.66 24.12
C LEU A 21 -0.83 -15.48 23.31
N THR A 22 -0.53 -16.71 23.71
CA THR A 22 0.39 -17.62 22.99
C THR A 22 -0.33 -18.71 22.19
N THR A 23 -1.66 -18.64 22.07
CA THR A 23 -2.40 -19.56 21.20
C THR A 23 -2.00 -19.40 19.73
N GLY A 24 -2.18 -20.44 18.91
CA GLY A 24 -1.90 -20.39 17.48
C GLY A 24 -2.63 -19.25 16.76
N LYS A 25 -3.87 -18.95 17.17
CA LYS A 25 -4.64 -17.82 16.62
C LYS A 25 -4.04 -16.46 16.98
N HIS A 26 -3.46 -16.30 18.21
CA HIS A 26 -2.76 -15.07 18.55
C HIS A 26 -1.42 -14.95 17.82
N MET A 27 -0.75 -16.05 17.52
CA MET A 27 0.43 -15.99 16.66
C MET A 27 0.09 -15.39 15.30
N SER A 28 -1.10 -15.62 14.76
CA SER A 28 -1.54 -15.04 13.50
C SER A 28 -1.64 -13.50 13.54
N ILE A 29 -2.11 -12.89 14.65
CA ILE A 29 -2.12 -11.42 14.75
C ILE A 29 -0.69 -10.85 14.81
N TYR A 30 0.25 -11.55 15.45
CA TYR A 30 1.65 -11.09 15.46
C TYR A 30 2.29 -11.21 14.08
N TRP A 31 2.02 -12.29 13.33
CA TRP A 31 2.47 -12.45 11.95
C TRP A 31 1.79 -11.46 11.00
N SER A 32 0.54 -11.07 11.25
CA SER A 32 -0.16 -10.08 10.42
C SER A 32 0.47 -8.69 10.48
N VAL A 33 1.17 -8.35 11.56
CA VAL A 33 1.99 -7.13 11.62
C VAL A 33 3.11 -7.19 10.58
N LEU A 34 3.75 -8.35 10.40
CA LEU A 34 4.75 -8.54 9.34
C LEU A 34 4.14 -8.39 7.95
N THR A 35 2.92 -8.88 7.73
CA THR A 35 2.18 -8.70 6.47
C THR A 35 2.00 -7.22 6.12
N VAL A 36 1.67 -6.37 7.12
CA VAL A 36 1.57 -4.92 6.94
C VAL A 36 2.93 -4.32 6.55
N PHE A 37 4.01 -4.70 7.23
CA PHE A 37 5.37 -4.23 6.89
C PHE A 37 5.80 -4.68 5.48
N LEU A 38 5.52 -5.93 5.11
CA LEU A 38 5.81 -6.44 3.77
C LEU A 38 5.02 -5.68 2.71
N LEU A 39 3.73 -5.43 2.95
CA LEU A 39 2.93 -4.60 2.05
C LEU A 39 3.59 -3.24 1.84
N LEU A 40 3.91 -2.53 2.91
CA LEU A 40 4.52 -1.21 2.84
C LEU A 40 5.87 -1.24 2.12
N ALA A 41 6.72 -2.23 2.42
CA ALA A 41 8.04 -2.39 1.83
C ALA A 41 8.00 -2.67 0.32
N ILE A 42 6.97 -3.36 -0.16
CA ILE A 42 6.79 -3.66 -1.59
C ILE A 42 6.01 -2.55 -2.28
N THR A 43 4.95 -2.06 -1.65
CA THR A 43 4.07 -1.06 -2.25
C THR A 43 4.75 0.30 -2.41
N ALA A 44 5.54 0.76 -1.43
CA ALA A 44 6.16 2.07 -1.51
C ALA A 44 7.09 2.24 -2.72
N PRO A 45 8.08 1.35 -2.97
CA PRO A 45 8.94 1.47 -4.15
C PRO A 45 8.18 1.25 -5.46
N THR A 46 7.21 0.33 -5.50
CA THR A 46 6.40 0.09 -6.70
C THR A 46 5.48 1.27 -7.00
N ALA A 47 4.80 1.84 -6.00
CA ALA A 47 4.02 3.06 -6.15
C ALA A 47 4.89 4.23 -6.62
N LEU A 48 6.12 4.36 -6.09
CA LEU A 48 7.06 5.38 -6.55
C LEU A 48 7.47 5.17 -8.01
N ALA A 49 7.67 3.94 -8.45
CA ALA A 49 7.95 3.61 -9.85
C ALA A 49 6.78 3.98 -10.77
N PHE A 50 5.55 3.60 -10.42
CA PHE A 50 4.34 4.02 -11.13
C PHE A 50 4.18 5.55 -11.10
N GLY A 51 4.47 6.17 -9.97
CA GLY A 51 4.46 7.62 -9.81
C GLY A 51 5.42 8.33 -10.73
N PHE A 52 6.65 7.85 -10.80
CA PHE A 52 7.67 8.40 -11.69
C PHE A 52 7.32 8.20 -13.17
N ALA A 53 6.83 7.03 -13.53
CA ALA A 53 6.34 6.75 -14.88
C ALA A 53 5.16 7.66 -15.26
N GLY A 54 4.15 7.78 -14.39
CA GLY A 54 2.99 8.64 -14.58
C GLY A 54 3.35 10.13 -14.70
N ALA A 55 4.23 10.63 -13.83
CA ALA A 55 4.73 12.01 -13.87
C ALA A 55 5.52 12.29 -15.16
N SER A 56 6.38 11.36 -15.56
CA SER A 56 7.17 11.45 -16.78
C SER A 56 6.27 11.42 -18.03
N ALA A 57 5.27 10.55 -18.03
CA ALA A 57 4.25 10.47 -19.09
C ALA A 57 3.45 11.78 -19.18
N ALA A 58 2.97 12.30 -18.05
CA ALA A 58 2.20 13.56 -18.00
C ALA A 58 3.00 14.76 -18.52
N ARG A 59 4.34 14.73 -18.40
CA ARG A 59 5.26 15.74 -18.92
C ARG A 59 5.68 15.51 -20.38
N SER A 60 5.36 14.36 -20.97
CA SER A 60 5.81 14.01 -22.31
C SER A 60 5.38 15.06 -23.36
N ARG A 61 6.24 15.30 -24.36
CA ARG A 61 5.90 16.12 -25.53
C ARG A 61 4.97 15.39 -26.50
N ILE A 62 4.87 14.08 -26.41
CA ILE A 62 4.00 13.23 -27.22
C ILE A 62 2.59 13.31 -26.64
N ALA A 63 1.66 13.94 -27.37
CA ALA A 63 0.31 14.22 -26.88
C ALA A 63 -0.44 12.99 -26.33
N PRO A 64 -0.50 11.82 -27.01
CA PRO A 64 -1.16 10.63 -26.45
C PRO A 64 -0.57 10.17 -25.12
N VAL A 65 0.75 10.15 -24.99
CA VAL A 65 1.44 9.75 -23.76
C VAL A 65 1.13 10.75 -22.62
N SER A 66 1.12 12.04 -22.94
CA SER A 66 0.78 13.08 -21.96
C SER A 66 -0.67 12.96 -21.48
N TRP A 67 -1.60 12.62 -22.38
CA TRP A 67 -3.01 12.42 -22.02
C TRP A 67 -3.20 11.21 -21.12
N ILE A 68 -2.52 10.09 -21.39
CA ILE A 68 -2.55 8.90 -20.56
C ILE A 68 -2.02 9.23 -19.15
N GLY A 69 -0.86 9.90 -19.04
CA GLY A 69 -0.30 10.26 -17.74
C GLY A 69 -1.18 11.21 -16.93
N ARG A 70 -1.75 12.24 -17.59
CA ARG A 70 -2.69 13.17 -16.93
C ARG A 70 -4.00 12.50 -16.56
N GLY A 71 -4.54 11.65 -17.45
CA GLY A 71 -5.74 10.86 -17.20
C GLY A 71 -5.58 9.93 -16.01
N TYR A 72 -4.45 9.22 -15.91
CA TYR A 72 -4.12 8.38 -14.76
C TYR A 72 -4.16 9.17 -13.45
N ILE A 73 -3.48 10.31 -13.39
CA ILE A 73 -3.47 11.18 -12.21
C ILE A 73 -4.88 11.71 -11.89
N ALA A 74 -5.63 12.14 -12.91
CA ALA A 74 -6.94 12.76 -12.72
C ALA A 74 -8.01 11.75 -12.27
N ILE A 75 -8.06 10.56 -12.88
CA ILE A 75 -9.07 9.53 -12.59
C ILE A 75 -8.88 9.04 -11.15
N VAL A 76 -7.67 8.64 -10.78
CA VAL A 76 -7.43 8.06 -9.43
C VAL A 76 -7.69 9.09 -8.33
N ARG A 77 -7.36 10.36 -8.55
CA ARG A 77 -7.61 11.43 -7.56
C ARG A 77 -9.06 11.92 -7.52
N GLY A 78 -9.84 11.66 -8.55
CA GLY A 78 -11.23 12.12 -8.67
C GLY A 78 -12.26 11.16 -8.08
N VAL A 79 -11.85 9.94 -7.68
CA VAL A 79 -12.73 8.91 -7.12
C VAL A 79 -12.41 8.71 -5.63
N PRO A 80 -13.40 8.48 -4.76
CA PRO A 80 -13.16 8.14 -3.35
C PRO A 80 -12.28 6.88 -3.23
N ASP A 81 -11.23 6.95 -2.39
CA ASP A 81 -10.19 5.93 -2.28
C ASP A 81 -10.77 4.52 -2.05
N ILE A 82 -11.70 4.37 -1.10
CA ILE A 82 -12.31 3.06 -0.78
C ILE A 82 -13.03 2.48 -2.00
N ALA A 83 -13.83 3.29 -2.70
CA ALA A 83 -14.55 2.83 -3.88
C ALA A 83 -13.59 2.41 -4.99
N PHE A 84 -12.50 3.18 -5.16
CA PHE A 84 -11.47 2.85 -6.15
C PHE A 84 -10.75 1.55 -5.80
N PHE A 85 -10.36 1.35 -4.54
CA PHE A 85 -9.69 0.12 -4.10
C PHE A 85 -10.56 -1.11 -4.34
N LEU A 86 -11.82 -1.08 -3.91
CA LEU A 86 -12.75 -2.21 -4.08
C LEU A 86 -13.02 -2.51 -5.55
N PHE A 87 -13.30 -1.48 -6.34
CA PHE A 87 -13.51 -1.66 -7.79
C PHE A 87 -12.27 -2.20 -8.48
N PHE A 88 -11.10 -1.63 -8.17
CA PHE A 88 -9.89 -1.90 -8.92
C PHE A 88 -9.33 -3.31 -8.66
N VAL A 89 -9.42 -3.81 -7.42
CA VAL A 89 -9.01 -5.19 -7.13
C VAL A 89 -9.87 -6.20 -7.88
N ILE A 90 -11.20 -5.99 -7.90
CA ILE A 90 -12.12 -6.86 -8.64
C ILE A 90 -11.86 -6.77 -10.15
N ALA A 91 -11.66 -5.55 -10.67
CA ALA A 91 -11.38 -5.35 -12.09
C ALA A 91 -10.07 -6.00 -12.53
N LEU A 92 -9.02 -5.95 -11.70
CA LEU A 92 -7.74 -6.62 -11.95
C LEU A 92 -7.90 -8.13 -11.96
N ASP A 93 -8.58 -8.67 -10.96
CA ASP A 93 -8.84 -10.10 -10.84
C ASP A 93 -9.60 -10.62 -12.07
N GLN A 94 -10.72 -9.99 -12.41
CA GLN A 94 -11.50 -10.35 -13.61
C GLN A 94 -10.69 -10.16 -14.90
N ALA A 95 -9.84 -9.14 -14.99
CA ALA A 95 -9.00 -8.95 -16.17
C ALA A 95 -7.95 -10.07 -16.32
N ILE A 96 -7.33 -10.50 -15.24
CA ILE A 96 -6.37 -11.62 -15.22
C ILE A 96 -7.10 -12.92 -15.63
N GLU A 97 -8.25 -13.21 -15.02
CA GLU A 97 -9.05 -14.38 -15.34
C GLU A 97 -9.52 -14.36 -16.81
N TYR A 98 -9.95 -13.21 -17.32
CA TYR A 98 -10.33 -13.05 -18.73
C TYR A 98 -9.19 -13.34 -19.69
N LEU A 99 -8.01 -12.78 -19.44
CA LEU A 99 -6.83 -13.01 -20.27
C LEU A 99 -6.44 -14.49 -20.27
N ARG A 100 -6.49 -15.13 -19.10
CA ARG A 100 -6.24 -16.57 -18.97
C ARG A 100 -7.32 -17.39 -19.69
N HIS A 101 -8.59 -17.03 -19.58
CA HIS A 101 -9.70 -17.68 -20.28
C HIS A 101 -9.47 -17.66 -21.80
N ARG A 102 -9.10 -16.52 -22.34
CA ARG A 102 -8.79 -16.38 -23.78
C ARG A 102 -7.60 -17.23 -24.23
N ALA A 103 -6.61 -17.39 -23.34
CA ALA A 103 -5.39 -18.17 -23.65
C ALA A 103 -5.57 -19.67 -23.47
N LEU A 104 -6.32 -20.11 -22.46
CA LEU A 104 -6.39 -21.51 -22.05
C LEU A 104 -7.64 -22.23 -22.58
N CYS A 105 -8.69 -21.51 -22.93
CA CYS A 105 -9.98 -22.06 -23.33
C CYS A 105 -10.47 -21.41 -24.66
N PRO A 106 -9.73 -21.54 -25.77
CA PRO A 106 -10.10 -20.90 -27.04
C PRO A 106 -11.42 -21.41 -27.62
N ASP A 107 -11.74 -22.69 -27.33
CA ASP A 107 -12.96 -23.36 -27.85
C ASP A 107 -14.19 -23.17 -26.95
N TYR A 108 -14.11 -22.34 -25.92
CA TYR A 108 -15.24 -22.09 -25.04
C TYR A 108 -16.29 -21.23 -25.73
N SER A 109 -17.47 -21.79 -25.99
CA SER A 109 -18.51 -21.18 -26.82
C SER A 109 -19.45 -20.23 -26.07
N GLU A 110 -19.51 -20.33 -24.74
CA GLU A 110 -20.41 -19.50 -23.94
C GLU A 110 -19.81 -18.09 -23.71
N PRO A 111 -20.65 -17.04 -23.69
CA PRO A 111 -20.16 -15.70 -23.40
C PRO A 111 -19.63 -15.59 -21.97
N VAL A 112 -18.49 -14.93 -21.80
CA VAL A 112 -17.85 -14.70 -20.50
C VAL A 112 -18.74 -13.86 -19.57
N ARG A 113 -19.62 -13.02 -20.12
CA ARG A 113 -20.58 -12.26 -19.35
C ARG A 113 -21.98 -12.83 -19.56
N GLN A 114 -22.54 -13.41 -18.51
CA GLN A 114 -23.86 -14.00 -18.49
C GLN A 114 -24.77 -13.20 -17.54
N GLY A 115 -25.47 -12.20 -18.09
CA GLY A 115 -26.23 -11.24 -17.28
C GLY A 115 -25.27 -10.39 -16.42
N ASN A 116 -25.42 -10.51 -15.09
CA ASN A 116 -24.54 -9.81 -14.14
C ASN A 116 -23.31 -10.66 -13.71
N ASP A 117 -23.28 -11.93 -14.11
CA ASP A 117 -22.24 -12.85 -13.70
C ASP A 117 -21.05 -12.81 -14.67
N PHE A 118 -19.85 -12.94 -14.09
CA PHE A 118 -18.61 -13.11 -14.81
C PHE A 118 -18.20 -14.58 -14.75
N VAL A 119 -18.30 -15.28 -15.89
CA VAL A 119 -18.09 -16.73 -15.98
C VAL A 119 -16.87 -17.00 -16.87
N VAL A 120 -15.91 -17.69 -16.31
CA VAL A 120 -14.72 -18.17 -17.03
C VAL A 120 -14.59 -19.66 -16.88
N CYS A 121 -13.87 -20.31 -17.80
CA CYS A 121 -13.60 -21.75 -17.67
C CYS A 121 -12.79 -22.06 -16.39
N ALA A 122 -12.99 -23.24 -15.81
CA ALA A 122 -12.39 -23.63 -14.54
C ALA A 122 -10.85 -23.52 -14.52
N ALA A 123 -10.19 -23.77 -15.66
CA ALA A 123 -8.74 -23.63 -15.79
C ALA A 123 -8.23 -22.16 -15.75
N ALA A 124 -9.12 -21.21 -16.04
CA ALA A 124 -8.79 -19.79 -16.04
C ALA A 124 -8.94 -19.12 -14.67
N LYS A 125 -9.75 -19.70 -13.75
CA LYS A 125 -9.95 -19.16 -12.41
C LYS A 125 -8.62 -19.02 -11.65
N MET A 126 -8.52 -17.94 -10.88
CA MET A 126 -7.33 -17.68 -10.07
C MET A 126 -7.72 -17.35 -8.62
N PRO A 127 -7.09 -18.02 -7.65
CA PRO A 127 -6.34 -19.27 -7.78
C PRO A 127 -7.27 -20.44 -8.09
N LEU A 128 -6.72 -21.54 -8.60
CA LEU A 128 -7.54 -22.75 -8.84
C LEU A 128 -8.22 -23.20 -7.56
N GLY A 129 -9.50 -23.63 -7.64
CA GLY A 129 -10.29 -23.98 -6.48
C GLY A 129 -9.74 -25.12 -5.60
N ASN A 130 -8.86 -25.97 -6.15
CA ASN A 130 -8.13 -27.02 -5.46
C ASN A 130 -6.72 -26.60 -4.99
N ALA A 131 -6.33 -25.33 -5.17
CA ALA A 131 -5.03 -24.83 -4.75
C ALA A 131 -4.94 -24.77 -3.21
N PRO A 132 -3.76 -24.99 -2.61
CA PRO A 132 -3.55 -24.81 -1.18
C PRO A 132 -3.85 -23.37 -0.74
N GLN A 133 -4.28 -23.22 0.52
CA GLN A 133 -4.68 -21.91 1.07
C GLN A 133 -3.61 -20.82 0.93
N TRP A 134 -2.33 -21.18 1.12
CA TRP A 134 -1.23 -20.22 0.98
C TRP A 134 -1.13 -19.59 -0.42
N ILE A 135 -1.59 -20.29 -1.48
CA ILE A 135 -1.65 -19.74 -2.84
C ILE A 135 -2.77 -18.69 -2.93
N HIS A 136 -3.94 -18.95 -2.29
CA HIS A 136 -5.04 -17.99 -2.23
C HIS A 136 -4.61 -16.72 -1.50
N GLU A 137 -3.95 -16.87 -0.36
CA GLU A 137 -3.43 -15.75 0.44
C GLU A 137 -2.37 -14.94 -0.33
N THR A 138 -1.42 -15.62 -0.97
CA THR A 138 -0.36 -14.96 -1.76
C THR A 138 -0.93 -14.22 -2.96
N TYR A 139 -1.89 -14.82 -3.66
CA TYR A 139 -2.56 -14.19 -4.79
C TYR A 139 -3.34 -12.94 -4.36
N GLY A 140 -4.17 -13.04 -3.32
CA GLY A 140 -4.92 -11.92 -2.76
C GLY A 140 -4.00 -10.79 -2.29
N PHE A 141 -2.90 -11.14 -1.60
CA PHE A 141 -1.87 -10.18 -1.21
C PHE A 141 -1.22 -9.49 -2.42
N GLY A 142 -0.91 -10.24 -3.47
CA GLY A 142 -0.35 -9.70 -4.71
C GLY A 142 -1.29 -8.71 -5.41
N LEU A 143 -2.58 -9.04 -5.50
CA LEU A 143 -3.61 -8.13 -6.02
C LEU A 143 -3.73 -6.86 -5.17
N ALA A 144 -3.71 -6.99 -3.84
CA ALA A 144 -3.73 -5.86 -2.93
C ALA A 144 -2.51 -4.95 -3.13
N VAL A 145 -1.29 -5.50 -3.15
CA VAL A 145 -0.05 -4.76 -3.42
C VAL A 145 -0.13 -4.00 -4.74
N LEU A 146 -0.57 -4.65 -5.82
CA LEU A 146 -0.68 -4.03 -7.13
C LEU A 146 -1.71 -2.90 -7.13
N THR A 147 -2.86 -3.12 -6.52
CA THR A 147 -3.92 -2.11 -6.37
C THR A 147 -3.40 -0.89 -5.61
N PHE A 148 -2.78 -1.11 -4.45
CA PHE A 148 -2.16 -0.03 -3.67
C PHE A 148 -1.06 0.69 -4.46
N ALA A 149 -0.21 -0.05 -5.17
CA ALA A 149 0.87 0.53 -5.96
C ALA A 149 0.35 1.45 -7.07
N ILE A 150 -0.74 1.07 -7.74
CA ILE A 150 -1.35 1.88 -8.81
C ILE A 150 -2.03 3.11 -8.23
N VAL A 151 -2.80 2.95 -7.14
CA VAL A 151 -3.52 4.08 -6.52
C VAL A 151 -2.53 5.08 -5.92
N PHE A 152 -1.62 4.63 -5.05
CA PHE A 152 -0.61 5.51 -4.45
C PHE A 152 0.41 6.00 -5.46
N GLY A 153 0.63 5.25 -6.54
CA GLY A 153 1.41 5.68 -7.69
C GLY A 153 0.84 6.91 -8.38
N ALA A 154 -0.48 7.03 -8.51
CA ALA A 154 -1.11 8.23 -9.08
C ALA A 154 -0.95 9.46 -8.17
N PHE A 155 -1.07 9.28 -6.86
CA PHE A 155 -0.77 10.36 -5.90
C PHE A 155 0.70 10.76 -5.95
N ALA A 156 1.62 9.78 -5.99
CA ALA A 156 3.05 10.03 -6.15
C ALA A 156 3.37 10.72 -7.49
N ALA A 157 2.70 10.32 -8.59
CA ALA A 157 2.85 10.96 -9.89
C ALA A 157 2.49 12.45 -9.84
N ASN A 158 1.43 12.81 -9.14
CA ASN A 158 1.04 14.22 -8.96
C ASN A 158 2.11 15.02 -8.18
N VAL A 159 2.63 14.44 -7.08
CA VAL A 159 3.71 15.06 -6.29
C VAL A 159 4.96 15.23 -7.12
N LEU A 160 5.41 14.18 -7.82
CA LEU A 160 6.60 14.19 -8.66
C LEU A 160 6.45 15.13 -9.85
N PHE A 161 5.29 15.16 -10.49
CA PHE A 161 5.00 16.10 -11.59
C PHE A 161 5.10 17.56 -11.11
N GLY A 162 4.53 17.89 -9.95
CA GLY A 162 4.66 19.20 -9.31
C GLY A 162 6.11 19.53 -8.99
N ALA A 163 6.85 18.59 -8.41
CA ALA A 163 8.26 18.74 -8.07
C ALA A 163 9.15 18.95 -9.31
N MET A 164 8.90 18.24 -10.41
CA MET A 164 9.59 18.46 -11.69
C MET A 164 9.36 19.87 -12.24
N ARG A 165 8.20 20.46 -12.00
CA ARG A 165 7.88 21.84 -12.43
C ARG A 165 8.47 22.89 -11.51
N ALA A 166 8.75 22.53 -10.26
CA ALA A 166 9.37 23.42 -9.27
C ALA A 166 10.88 23.63 -9.51
N VAL A 167 11.54 22.74 -10.26
CA VAL A 167 12.95 22.90 -10.63
C VAL A 167 13.12 24.15 -11.49
N PRO A 168 13.98 25.12 -11.11
CA PRO A 168 14.19 26.36 -11.86
C PRO A 168 14.65 26.08 -13.31
N LYS A 169 13.97 26.69 -14.28
CA LYS A 169 14.29 26.52 -15.71
C LYS A 169 15.72 26.92 -16.04
N GLY A 170 16.23 28.01 -15.47
CA GLY A 170 17.59 28.45 -15.69
C GLY A 170 18.68 27.43 -15.40
N ARG A 171 18.42 26.48 -14.43
CA ARG A 171 19.36 25.38 -14.18
C ARG A 171 19.38 24.37 -15.32
N LEU A 172 18.26 24.14 -15.97
CA LEU A 172 18.14 23.24 -17.12
C LEU A 172 18.77 23.88 -18.36
N GLU A 173 18.49 25.17 -18.59
CA GLU A 173 19.07 25.95 -19.67
C GLU A 173 20.60 26.07 -19.56
N THR A 174 21.11 26.27 -18.33
CA THR A 174 22.57 26.25 -18.06
C THR A 174 23.17 24.88 -18.43
N ALA A 175 22.53 23.77 -18.04
CA ALA A 175 23.02 22.45 -18.40
C ALA A 175 23.04 22.22 -19.92
N GLU A 176 22.04 22.68 -20.64
CA GLU A 176 21.99 22.63 -22.11
C GLU A 176 23.06 23.52 -22.75
N ALA A 177 23.32 24.72 -22.18
CA ALA A 177 24.40 25.61 -22.62
C ALA A 177 25.81 24.99 -22.44
N TYR A 178 26.00 24.12 -21.45
CA TYR A 178 27.21 23.29 -21.29
C TYR A 178 27.23 22.03 -22.18
N GLY A 179 26.35 21.94 -23.17
CA GLY A 179 26.32 20.85 -24.16
C GLY A 179 25.67 19.55 -23.69
N MET A 180 24.94 19.56 -22.58
CA MET A 180 24.19 18.38 -22.15
C MET A 180 23.01 18.12 -23.09
N THR A 181 22.86 16.87 -23.51
CA THR A 181 21.65 16.45 -24.24
C THR A 181 20.41 16.52 -23.35
N PRO A 182 19.20 16.68 -23.90
CA PRO A 182 17.96 16.71 -23.10
C PRO A 182 17.79 15.50 -22.15
N ARG A 183 18.27 14.32 -22.55
CA ARG A 183 18.28 13.12 -21.72
C ARG A 183 19.26 13.23 -20.53
N GLN A 184 20.44 13.81 -20.78
CA GLN A 184 21.43 14.05 -19.73
C GLN A 184 20.97 15.13 -18.77
N THR A 185 20.40 16.23 -19.26
CA THR A 185 19.79 17.30 -18.46
C THR A 185 18.68 16.73 -17.58
N PHE A 186 17.81 15.86 -18.13
CA PHE A 186 16.76 15.21 -17.35
C PHE A 186 17.32 14.36 -16.19
N TRP A 187 18.20 13.41 -16.49
CA TRP A 187 18.65 12.45 -15.47
C TRP A 187 19.70 12.98 -14.52
N ARG A 188 20.59 13.88 -14.97
CA ARG A 188 21.73 14.39 -14.17
C ARG A 188 21.42 15.69 -13.44
N VAL A 189 20.47 16.47 -13.93
CA VAL A 189 20.17 17.80 -13.37
C VAL A 189 18.77 17.84 -12.78
N MET A 190 17.74 17.54 -13.58
CA MET A 190 16.35 17.67 -13.15
C MET A 190 15.97 16.65 -12.10
N VAL A 191 16.22 15.35 -12.33
CA VAL A 191 15.82 14.28 -11.41
C VAL A 191 16.43 14.43 -10.03
N PRO A 192 17.75 14.66 -9.85
CA PRO A 192 18.32 14.87 -8.53
C PRO A 192 17.75 16.08 -7.80
N GLN A 193 17.48 17.17 -8.51
CA GLN A 193 16.94 18.40 -7.91
C GLN A 193 15.46 18.27 -7.56
N MET A 194 14.67 17.59 -8.39
CA MET A 194 13.25 17.42 -8.12
C MET A 194 12.99 16.64 -6.80
N TRP A 195 13.90 15.74 -6.39
CA TRP A 195 13.74 14.99 -5.14
C TRP A 195 13.59 15.88 -3.93
N VAL A 196 14.33 17.00 -3.88
CA VAL A 196 14.24 17.96 -2.77
C VAL A 196 12.85 18.58 -2.68
N PHE A 197 12.25 18.88 -3.84
CA PHE A 197 10.89 19.44 -3.90
C PHE A 197 9.81 18.35 -3.71
N ALA A 198 10.11 17.10 -4.05
CA ALA A 198 9.18 15.99 -3.93
C ALA A 198 9.07 15.44 -2.49
N LEU A 199 10.18 15.45 -1.73
CA LEU A 199 10.27 14.79 -0.43
C LEU A 199 9.16 15.16 0.55
N PRO A 200 8.77 16.44 0.76
CA PRO A 200 7.69 16.77 1.69
C PRO A 200 6.37 16.13 1.29
N GLY A 201 6.04 16.16 -0.01
CA GLY A 201 4.83 15.53 -0.54
C GLY A 201 4.85 14.01 -0.45
N LEU A 202 6.00 13.38 -0.75
CA LEU A 202 6.17 11.92 -0.63
C LEU A 202 6.14 11.47 0.84
N SER A 203 6.69 12.25 1.77
CA SER A 203 6.58 11.97 3.20
C SER A 203 5.13 11.97 3.67
N ASN A 204 4.34 12.95 3.23
CA ASN A 204 2.91 12.96 3.53
C ASN A 204 2.20 11.75 2.93
N LEU A 205 2.52 11.36 1.69
CA LEU A 205 1.95 10.16 1.06
C LEU A 205 2.33 8.88 1.81
N TRP A 206 3.54 8.78 2.33
CA TRP A 206 3.94 7.66 3.19
C TRP A 206 3.05 7.55 4.43
N MET A 207 2.75 8.68 5.10
CA MET A 207 1.84 8.70 6.25
C MET A 207 0.41 8.28 5.86
N VAL A 208 -0.06 8.69 4.69
CA VAL A 208 -1.37 8.27 4.17
C VAL A 208 -1.37 6.79 3.84
N LEU A 209 -0.28 6.27 3.23
CA LEU A 209 -0.14 4.85 2.90
C LEU A 209 -0.19 3.97 4.17
N ILE A 210 0.53 4.34 5.24
CA ILE A 210 0.44 3.64 6.54
C ILE A 210 -1.00 3.58 7.04
N LYS A 211 -1.72 4.71 7.01
CA LYS A 211 -3.10 4.80 7.48
C LYS A 211 -4.11 4.08 6.58
N ALA A 212 -3.74 3.80 5.34
CA ALA A 212 -4.55 3.05 4.39
C ALA A 212 -4.38 1.53 4.52
N THR A 213 -3.34 1.03 5.21
CA THR A 213 -3.13 -0.43 5.34
C THR A 213 -4.32 -1.18 5.96
N PRO A 214 -5.13 -0.63 6.91
CA PRO A 214 -6.34 -1.27 7.36
C PRO A 214 -7.39 -1.58 6.28
N LEU A 215 -7.28 -0.97 5.10
CA LEU A 215 -8.15 -1.29 3.96
C LEU A 215 -7.86 -2.68 3.36
N LEU A 216 -6.73 -3.31 3.71
CA LEU A 216 -6.40 -4.69 3.32
C LEU A 216 -7.48 -5.69 3.72
N PHE A 217 -8.07 -5.49 4.91
CA PHE A 217 -9.19 -6.30 5.37
C PHE A 217 -10.36 -6.30 4.37
N LEU A 218 -10.66 -5.15 3.75
CA LEU A 218 -11.71 -5.04 2.74
C LEU A 218 -11.36 -5.75 1.42
N LEU A 219 -10.07 -5.95 1.17
CA LEU A 219 -9.56 -6.66 -0.01
C LEU A 219 -9.39 -8.17 0.24
N GLY A 220 -9.88 -8.67 1.38
CA GLY A 220 -9.81 -10.09 1.73
C GLY A 220 -8.46 -10.58 2.24
N VAL A 221 -7.55 -9.68 2.59
CA VAL A 221 -6.25 -10.04 3.18
C VAL A 221 -6.40 -10.11 4.70
N GLU A 222 -5.92 -11.18 5.30
CA GLU A 222 -5.92 -11.38 6.76
C GLU A 222 -4.85 -10.52 7.43
N ASP A 223 -5.14 -9.23 7.56
CA ASP A 223 -4.29 -8.24 8.22
C ASP A 223 -4.53 -8.18 9.74
N ASN A 224 -3.86 -7.25 10.40
CA ASN A 224 -4.01 -7.03 11.84
C ASN A 224 -5.41 -6.54 12.25
N VAL A 225 -6.17 -5.89 11.35
CA VAL A 225 -7.55 -5.47 11.60
C VAL A 225 -8.50 -6.67 11.55
N TYR A 226 -8.29 -7.57 10.58
CA TYR A 226 -9.01 -8.84 10.50
C TYR A 226 -8.84 -9.64 11.80
N TRP A 227 -7.60 -9.85 12.23
CA TRP A 227 -7.30 -10.64 13.43
C TRP A 227 -7.75 -9.95 14.72
N ALA A 228 -7.67 -8.62 14.83
CA ALA A 228 -8.22 -7.89 15.97
C ALA A 228 -9.73 -8.05 16.10
N ARG A 229 -10.45 -8.04 14.97
CA ARG A 229 -11.89 -8.29 14.94
C ARG A 229 -12.23 -9.74 15.30
N GLU A 230 -11.48 -10.68 14.74
CA GLU A 230 -11.70 -12.12 14.96
C GLU A 230 -11.39 -12.50 16.43
N LEU A 231 -10.24 -12.11 16.94
CA LEU A 231 -9.83 -12.44 18.32
C LEU A 231 -10.61 -11.66 19.38
N GLY A 232 -10.93 -10.40 19.09
CA GLY A 232 -11.70 -9.55 20.01
C GLY A 232 -13.18 -9.92 20.13
N GLY A 233 -13.74 -10.66 19.20
CA GLY A 233 -15.14 -11.07 19.25
C GLY A 233 -15.43 -12.01 20.42
N THR A 234 -16.69 -12.03 20.90
CA THR A 234 -17.14 -12.94 21.97
C THR A 234 -16.81 -14.39 21.64
N LYS A 235 -16.12 -15.09 22.53
CA LYS A 235 -15.78 -16.50 22.42
C LYS A 235 -16.45 -17.28 23.54
N THR A 236 -17.17 -18.33 23.14
CA THR A 236 -17.83 -19.21 24.11
C THR A 236 -17.06 -20.52 24.27
N SER A 237 -17.21 -21.17 25.43
CA SER A 237 -16.57 -22.45 25.75
C SER A 237 -16.86 -23.58 24.77
N ARG A 238 -17.89 -23.39 23.90
CA ARG A 238 -18.22 -24.36 22.84
C ARG A 238 -17.21 -24.36 21.69
N PHE A 239 -16.52 -23.24 21.48
CA PHE A 239 -15.64 -23.04 20.31
C PHE A 239 -14.18 -22.77 20.65
N THR A 240 -13.87 -22.61 21.93
CA THR A 240 -12.51 -22.34 22.40
C THR A 240 -12.33 -22.74 23.88
N ASP A 241 -11.10 -23.13 24.22
CA ASP A 241 -10.70 -23.39 25.59
C ASP A 241 -10.48 -22.09 26.40
N TYR A 242 -10.52 -20.94 25.72
CA TYR A 242 -10.34 -19.60 26.32
C TYR A 242 -11.59 -18.73 26.07
N PRO A 243 -12.72 -19.02 26.76
CA PRO A 243 -13.95 -18.23 26.60
C PRO A 243 -13.77 -16.83 27.19
N HIS A 244 -14.27 -15.83 26.48
CA HIS A 244 -14.26 -14.43 26.93
C HIS A 244 -15.39 -13.61 26.29
N GLY A 245 -15.74 -12.50 26.90
CA GLY A 245 -16.68 -11.51 26.39
C GLY A 245 -16.14 -10.75 25.16
N ASP A 246 -16.84 -9.69 24.78
CA ASP A 246 -16.42 -8.83 23.67
C ASP A 246 -15.23 -7.95 24.10
N TRP A 247 -14.05 -8.26 23.57
CA TRP A 247 -12.82 -7.52 23.80
C TRP A 247 -12.35 -6.71 22.60
N ARG A 248 -13.19 -6.55 21.58
CA ARG A 248 -12.86 -5.79 20.37
C ARG A 248 -12.33 -4.40 20.66
N MET A 249 -12.91 -3.71 21.66
CA MET A 249 -12.45 -2.39 22.06
C MET A 249 -10.97 -2.37 22.46
N TRP A 250 -10.52 -3.38 23.22
CA TRP A 250 -9.12 -3.46 23.66
C TRP A 250 -8.16 -3.79 22.51
N TYR A 251 -8.56 -4.69 21.60
CA TYR A 251 -7.77 -5.01 20.42
C TYR A 251 -7.65 -3.81 19.48
N PHE A 252 -8.74 -3.09 19.22
CA PHE A 252 -8.70 -1.88 18.39
C PHE A 252 -7.94 -0.73 19.07
N LEU A 253 -8.01 -0.61 20.40
CA LEU A 253 -7.18 0.34 21.15
C LEU A 253 -5.68 0.00 21.00
N ALA A 254 -5.31 -1.27 21.10
CA ALA A 254 -3.93 -1.70 20.88
C ALA A 254 -3.45 -1.40 19.45
N LEU A 255 -4.30 -1.63 18.43
CA LEU A 255 -4.00 -1.25 17.05
C LEU A 255 -3.85 0.27 16.89
N LEU A 256 -4.73 1.06 17.51
CA LEU A 256 -4.63 2.51 17.48
C LEU A 256 -3.28 2.98 18.04
N VAL A 257 -2.85 2.44 19.19
CA VAL A 257 -1.55 2.76 19.77
C VAL A 257 -0.40 2.31 18.86
N PHE A 258 -0.51 1.12 18.27
CA PHE A 258 0.48 0.60 17.31
C PHE A 258 0.64 1.55 16.11
N TYR A 259 -0.46 1.93 15.44
CA TYR A 259 -0.43 2.83 14.29
C TYR A 259 0.06 4.23 14.65
N LEU A 260 -0.30 4.74 15.84
CA LEU A 260 0.18 6.02 16.33
C LEU A 260 1.70 6.00 16.52
N MET A 261 2.23 4.97 17.18
CA MET A 261 3.67 4.80 17.41
C MET A 261 4.42 4.62 16.09
N PHE A 262 3.90 3.79 15.19
CA PHE A 262 4.52 3.52 13.90
C PHE A 262 4.54 4.78 13.01
N THR A 263 3.43 5.52 12.95
CA THR A 263 3.36 6.80 12.22
C THR A 263 4.34 7.80 12.79
N ARG A 264 4.39 7.95 14.13
CA ARG A 264 5.31 8.89 14.79
C ARG A 264 6.78 8.53 14.57
N ALA A 265 7.13 7.27 14.67
CA ALA A 265 8.48 6.79 14.37
C ALA A 265 8.88 7.09 12.91
N SER A 266 7.98 6.83 11.96
CA SER A 266 8.19 7.12 10.54
C SER A 266 8.38 8.63 10.28
N GLU A 267 7.58 9.47 10.93
CA GLU A 267 7.67 10.93 10.83
C GLU A 267 9.06 11.42 11.28
N ILE A 268 9.54 10.99 12.45
CA ILE A 268 10.85 11.35 12.97
C ILE A 268 11.98 10.95 11.99
N VAL A 269 11.89 9.76 11.39
CA VAL A 269 12.88 9.28 10.42
C VAL A 269 12.88 10.14 9.15
N LEU A 270 11.69 10.43 8.62
CA LEU A 270 11.53 11.21 7.40
C LEU A 270 11.96 12.67 7.59
N ASP A 271 11.65 13.27 8.74
CA ASP A 271 12.09 14.63 9.07
C ASP A 271 13.62 14.73 9.12
N ARG A 272 14.27 13.75 9.76
CA ARG A 272 15.74 13.69 9.78
C ARG A 272 16.32 13.52 8.36
N LEU A 273 15.68 12.72 7.52
CA LEU A 273 16.08 12.53 6.13
C LEU A 273 15.93 13.83 5.33
N MET A 274 14.79 14.51 5.47
CA MET A 274 14.54 15.81 4.82
C MET A 274 15.59 16.86 5.22
N VAL A 275 15.88 16.99 6.51
CA VAL A 275 16.91 17.91 7.00
C VAL A 275 18.29 17.61 6.40
N ARG A 276 18.64 16.32 6.25
CA ARG A 276 19.94 15.93 5.65
C ARG A 276 20.01 16.27 4.16
N LEU A 277 18.93 16.02 3.41
CA LEU A 277 18.91 16.20 1.95
C LEU A 277 18.74 17.65 1.53
N THR A 278 18.15 18.50 2.39
CA THR A 278 18.01 19.94 2.12
C THR A 278 19.22 20.77 2.58
N ARG A 279 20.19 20.16 3.28
CA ARG A 279 21.41 20.89 3.69
C ARG A 279 22.19 21.37 2.47
N GLY A 280 22.46 22.68 2.42
CA GLY A 280 23.23 23.29 1.34
C GLY A 280 22.42 23.74 0.12
N GLN A 281 21.11 23.52 0.11
CA GLN A 281 20.24 24.05 -0.93
C GLN A 281 19.53 25.30 -0.43
N ALA A 282 19.78 26.44 -1.08
CA ALA A 282 19.01 27.67 -0.89
C ALA A 282 17.63 27.49 -1.51
N THR A 283 16.71 26.89 -0.75
CA THR A 283 15.29 26.81 -1.10
C THR A 283 14.52 27.78 -0.22
N THR A 284 13.65 28.57 -0.81
CA THR A 284 12.75 29.49 -0.09
C THR A 284 11.92 28.77 1.00
N GLY A 285 11.73 27.45 0.90
CA GLY A 285 11.11 26.63 1.94
C GLY A 285 12.04 26.28 3.12
N GLY A 286 13.35 26.18 2.89
CA GLY A 286 14.33 25.87 3.95
C GLY A 286 14.55 27.02 4.93
N GLU A 287 14.39 28.27 4.50
CA GLU A 287 14.45 29.45 5.40
C GLU A 287 13.19 29.54 6.27
N ALA A 288 12.01 29.23 5.72
CA ALA A 288 10.77 29.22 6.49
C ALA A 288 10.76 28.12 7.56
N GLN A 289 11.28 26.92 7.25
CA GLN A 289 11.42 25.84 8.22
C GLN A 289 12.48 26.10 9.29
N ARG A 290 13.59 26.76 8.94
CA ARG A 290 14.58 27.18 9.95
C ARG A 290 14.03 28.22 10.92
N LYS A 291 13.19 29.16 10.45
CA LYS A 291 12.51 30.14 11.31
C LYS A 291 11.41 29.57 12.19
N ALA A 292 10.81 28.47 11.78
CA ALA A 292 9.78 27.78 12.59
C ALA A 292 10.38 26.80 13.63
N ALA A 293 11.65 26.44 13.49
CA ALA A 293 12.36 25.52 14.40
C ALA A 293 13.32 26.25 15.38
N ALA A 294 13.45 27.59 15.27
CA ALA A 294 14.14 28.50 16.19
C ALA A 294 13.12 29.25 17.05
#